data_61dcf54f3ba8ddd3b3fbf50b13de5915
#
_entry.id   61dcf54f3ba8ddd3b3fbf50b13de5915
#
_cell.length_a   1.000
_cell.length_b   1.000
_cell.length_c   1.000
_cell.angle_alpha   90.00
_cell.angle_beta   90.00
_cell.angle_gamma   90.00
#
_symmetry.space_group_name_H-M   'P 1'
#
loop_
_entity.id
_entity.type
_entity.pdbx_description
1 polymer ?
#
loop_
_entity_poly.entity_id
_entity_poly.type
_entity_poly.pdbx_seq_one_letter_code
_entity_poly.pdbx_strand_id
1 'polypeptide(L)'
;MPEAPVWKHGTEWTYRYGGPAGGGTSVWSVAREEAIDGVPHYVLKSGAREIFYRKSDRASSRETVDGVIVSKYAPSRVLYKWPMSVGQSWEQTLSEERPKDRQKSERVDTVTVEGEETVTVPAGTFKTFKIVCRNKKTGTIRYEMWYSPEVGQWVKLRENLDSGQRVGELMVFKLR
;
A
#
# COMPACT_ATOMS: atom_id res chain seq x y z
N MET A 1 5.16 -6.41 -19.29
CA MET A 1 5.05 -5.44 -18.17
C MET A 1 3.63 -5.49 -17.64
N PRO A 2 3.45 -5.76 -16.37
CA PRO A 2 2.11 -5.83 -15.79
C PRO A 2 1.42 -4.46 -15.77
N GLU A 3 0.14 -4.50 -16.10
CA GLU A 3 -0.76 -3.35 -16.03
C GLU A 3 -1.42 -3.25 -14.65
N ALA A 4 -2.04 -2.11 -14.38
CA ALA A 4 -2.75 -1.90 -13.12
C ALA A 4 -3.86 -2.94 -12.93
N PRO A 5 -3.92 -3.61 -11.78
CA PRO A 5 -4.94 -4.62 -11.53
C PRO A 5 -6.33 -3.99 -11.47
N VAL A 6 -7.34 -4.72 -11.91
CA VAL A 6 -8.73 -4.36 -11.66
C VAL A 6 -9.17 -5.05 -10.38
N TRP A 7 -9.49 -4.28 -9.36
CA TRP A 7 -9.98 -4.81 -8.09
C TRP A 7 -11.51 -4.91 -8.13
N LYS A 8 -12.01 -6.13 -8.08
CA LYS A 8 -13.45 -6.37 -8.09
C LYS A 8 -14.00 -6.43 -6.67
N HIS A 9 -15.22 -5.95 -6.49
CA HIS A 9 -15.96 -6.06 -5.23
C HIS A 9 -15.93 -7.50 -4.68
N GLY A 10 -15.64 -7.64 -3.40
CA GLY A 10 -15.56 -8.94 -2.73
C GLY A 10 -14.21 -9.65 -2.86
N THR A 11 -13.24 -9.10 -3.60
CA THR A 11 -11.86 -9.59 -3.54
C THR A 11 -11.31 -9.37 -2.13
N GLU A 12 -10.61 -10.39 -1.59
CA GLU A 12 -10.09 -10.36 -0.24
C GLU A 12 -8.62 -10.79 -0.18
N TRP A 13 -7.88 -10.12 0.70
CA TRP A 13 -6.50 -10.46 1.06
C TRP A 13 -6.38 -10.52 2.57
N THR A 14 -5.87 -11.64 3.08
CA THR A 14 -5.60 -11.81 4.53
C THR A 14 -4.10 -11.74 4.77
N TYR A 15 -3.69 -10.84 5.64
CA TYR A 15 -2.29 -10.63 6.02
C TYR A 15 -2.03 -10.93 7.47
N ARG A 16 -0.85 -11.48 7.74
CA ARG A 16 -0.28 -11.60 9.07
C ARG A 16 0.85 -10.60 9.23
N TYR A 17 0.86 -9.89 10.34
CA TYR A 17 1.90 -8.94 10.69
C TYR A 17 2.66 -9.40 11.91
N GLY A 18 3.98 -9.08 11.97
CA GLY A 18 4.84 -9.33 13.10
C GLY A 18 5.94 -8.29 13.20
N GLY A 19 6.62 -8.28 14.34
CA GLY A 19 7.74 -7.39 14.64
C GLY A 19 7.48 -6.42 15.77
N PRO A 20 8.52 -5.65 16.19
CA PRO A 20 8.44 -4.73 17.35
C PRO A 20 7.36 -3.65 17.23
N ALA A 21 7.03 -3.22 16.01
CA ALA A 21 6.03 -2.18 15.76
C ALA A 21 4.58 -2.69 15.78
N GLY A 22 4.36 -3.97 16.06
CA GLY A 22 3.05 -4.57 16.20
C GLY A 22 2.83 -5.79 15.33
N GLY A 23 1.89 -6.63 15.75
CA GLY A 23 1.53 -7.87 15.09
C GLY A 23 0.01 -7.98 14.93
N GLY A 24 -0.43 -9.14 14.46
CA GLY A 24 -1.83 -9.48 14.28
C GLY A 24 -2.17 -9.90 12.87
N THR A 25 -3.46 -10.09 12.63
CA THR A 25 -4.01 -10.49 11.34
C THR A 25 -5.04 -9.47 10.88
N SER A 26 -5.03 -9.14 9.59
CA SER A 26 -6.01 -8.25 8.98
C SER A 26 -6.56 -8.88 7.71
N VAL A 27 -7.87 -8.80 7.54
CA VAL A 27 -8.55 -9.17 6.29
C VAL A 27 -8.96 -7.88 5.59
N TRP A 28 -8.39 -7.64 4.42
CA TRP A 28 -8.74 -6.51 3.57
C TRP A 28 -9.64 -6.97 2.43
N SER A 29 -10.74 -6.29 2.23
CA SER A 29 -11.66 -6.56 1.13
C SER A 29 -11.93 -5.32 0.30
N VAL A 30 -12.18 -5.50 -0.99
CA VAL A 30 -12.70 -4.45 -1.85
C VAL A 30 -14.18 -4.27 -1.51
N ALA A 31 -14.47 -3.26 -0.71
CA ALA A 31 -15.82 -3.06 -0.16
C ALA A 31 -16.77 -2.37 -1.13
N ARG A 32 -16.27 -1.38 -1.86
CA ARG A 32 -17.05 -0.57 -2.79
C ARG A 32 -16.16 0.33 -3.65
N GLU A 33 -16.79 0.99 -4.61
CA GLU A 33 -16.23 2.13 -5.31
C GLU A 33 -16.92 3.40 -4.81
N GLU A 34 -16.17 4.49 -4.73
CA GLU A 34 -16.69 5.78 -4.26
C GLU A 34 -15.96 6.92 -4.96
N ALA A 35 -16.70 7.96 -5.36
CA ALA A 35 -16.11 9.18 -5.89
C ALA A 35 -15.80 10.15 -4.74
N ILE A 36 -14.57 10.69 -4.73
CA ILE A 36 -14.18 11.75 -3.81
C ILE A 36 -13.80 12.96 -4.66
N ASP A 37 -14.52 14.05 -4.49
CA ASP A 37 -14.36 15.26 -5.31
C ASP A 37 -14.36 14.95 -6.82
N GLY A 38 -15.26 14.04 -7.24
CA GLY A 38 -15.41 13.60 -8.63
C GLY A 38 -14.36 12.57 -9.10
N VAL A 39 -13.40 12.20 -8.28
CA VAL A 39 -12.36 11.22 -8.62
C VAL A 39 -12.75 9.82 -8.14
N PRO A 40 -12.85 8.83 -9.06
CA PRO A 40 -13.22 7.47 -8.68
C PRO A 40 -12.14 6.79 -7.82
N HIS A 41 -12.58 6.12 -6.75
CA HIS A 41 -11.73 5.36 -5.83
C HIS A 41 -12.26 3.94 -5.63
N TYR A 42 -11.33 3.02 -5.38
CA TYR A 42 -11.62 1.77 -4.68
C TYR A 42 -11.49 2.01 -3.18
N VAL A 43 -12.42 1.47 -2.41
CA VAL A 43 -12.37 1.50 -0.96
C VAL A 43 -12.07 0.09 -0.46
N LEU A 44 -10.89 -0.08 0.12
CA LEU A 44 -10.49 -1.31 0.79
C LEU A 44 -10.80 -1.19 2.27
N LYS A 45 -11.45 -2.21 2.82
CA LYS A 45 -11.93 -2.22 4.21
C LYS A 45 -11.35 -3.39 5.00
N SER A 46 -10.94 -3.10 6.23
CA SER A 46 -10.58 -4.09 7.24
C SER A 46 -11.14 -3.66 8.59
N GLY A 47 -12.18 -4.36 9.06
CA GLY A 47 -12.91 -3.92 10.26
C GLY A 47 -13.47 -2.50 10.11
N ALA A 48 -13.15 -1.63 11.04
CA ALA A 48 -13.58 -0.22 11.03
C ALA A 48 -12.71 0.67 10.13
N ARG A 49 -11.57 0.17 9.65
CA ARG A 49 -10.59 0.92 8.87
C ARG A 49 -10.89 0.81 7.38
N GLU A 50 -10.82 1.94 6.68
CA GLU A 50 -10.95 2.01 5.23
C GLU A 50 -9.79 2.80 4.64
N ILE A 51 -9.26 2.31 3.51
CA ILE A 51 -8.24 3.01 2.73
C ILE A 51 -8.80 3.28 1.34
N PHE A 52 -8.65 4.51 0.88
CA PHE A 52 -9.19 4.99 -0.40
C PHE A 52 -8.05 5.07 -1.42
N TYR A 53 -8.18 4.28 -2.50
CA TYR A 53 -7.20 4.22 -3.59
C TYR A 53 -7.82 4.74 -4.88
N ARG A 54 -7.18 5.71 -5.52
CA ARG A 54 -7.64 6.18 -6.84
C ARG A 54 -7.69 5.02 -7.83
N LYS A 55 -8.77 4.96 -8.62
CA LYS A 55 -8.91 3.87 -9.61
C LYS A 55 -7.90 3.95 -10.75
N SER A 56 -7.45 5.14 -11.10
CA SER A 56 -6.53 5.36 -12.21
C SER A 56 -5.13 4.78 -11.97
N ASP A 57 -4.60 4.89 -10.74
CA ASP A 57 -3.21 4.56 -10.44
C ASP A 57 -3.02 3.86 -9.08
N ARG A 58 -4.07 3.56 -8.36
CA ARG A 58 -4.03 2.97 -7.01
C ARG A 58 -3.29 3.85 -5.98
N ALA A 59 -3.14 5.15 -6.26
CA ALA A 59 -2.58 6.06 -5.27
C ALA A 59 -3.51 6.22 -4.08
N SER A 60 -2.97 6.15 -2.88
CA SER A 60 -3.71 6.28 -1.63
C SER A 60 -4.01 7.76 -1.34
N SER A 61 -5.27 8.12 -1.21
CA SER A 61 -5.70 9.50 -0.93
C SER A 61 -5.98 9.77 0.54
N ARG A 62 -6.60 8.82 1.22
CA ARG A 62 -6.97 8.95 2.63
C ARG A 62 -7.23 7.61 3.29
N GLU A 63 -7.27 7.66 4.60
CA GLU A 63 -7.61 6.54 5.46
C GLU A 63 -8.58 6.99 6.53
N THR A 64 -9.62 6.18 6.78
CA THR A 64 -10.63 6.45 7.81
C THR A 64 -10.71 5.29 8.80
N VAL A 65 -11.15 5.60 10.02
CA VAL A 65 -11.56 4.63 11.04
C VAL A 65 -12.92 5.05 11.55
N ASP A 66 -13.90 4.16 11.48
CA ASP A 66 -15.30 4.46 11.81
C ASP A 66 -15.83 5.71 11.07
N GLY A 67 -15.44 5.88 9.80
CA GLY A 67 -15.83 7.01 8.97
C GLY A 67 -15.10 8.32 9.24
N VAL A 68 -14.21 8.37 10.24
CA VAL A 68 -13.42 9.55 10.58
C VAL A 68 -12.06 9.50 9.90
N ILE A 69 -11.67 10.57 9.21
CA ILE A 69 -10.36 10.66 8.55
C ILE A 69 -9.27 10.64 9.60
N VAL A 70 -8.41 9.61 9.55
CA VAL A 70 -7.23 9.49 10.42
C VAL A 70 -5.93 9.85 9.69
N SER A 71 -5.93 9.77 8.37
CA SER A 71 -4.80 10.18 7.53
C SER A 71 -5.29 10.66 6.18
N LYS A 72 -4.70 11.74 5.67
CA LYS A 72 -4.99 12.31 4.36
C LYS A 72 -3.70 12.72 3.68
N TYR A 73 -3.57 12.36 2.41
CA TYR A 73 -2.39 12.69 1.60
C TYR A 73 -2.73 13.71 0.53
N ALA A 74 -1.89 14.71 0.36
CA ALA A 74 -2.03 15.73 -0.67
C ALA A 74 -0.65 16.06 -1.27
N PRO A 75 -0.41 15.75 -2.56
CA PRO A 75 -1.21 14.88 -3.44
C PRO A 75 -1.31 13.45 -2.93
N SER A 76 -2.16 12.63 -3.55
CA SER A 76 -2.30 11.22 -3.18
C SER A 76 -0.96 10.48 -3.28
N ARG A 77 -0.71 9.57 -2.33
CA ARG A 77 0.53 8.81 -2.24
C ARG A 77 0.59 7.73 -3.32
N VAL A 78 1.51 7.85 -4.25
CA VAL A 78 1.74 6.89 -5.34
C VAL A 78 2.59 5.73 -4.82
N LEU A 79 1.98 4.56 -4.71
CA LEU A 79 2.64 3.32 -4.27
C LEU A 79 3.20 2.53 -5.44
N TYR A 80 2.57 2.63 -6.60
CA TYR A 80 2.86 1.86 -7.81
C TYR A 80 2.84 2.78 -9.03
N LYS A 81 3.56 2.39 -10.06
CA LYS A 81 3.38 2.95 -11.41
C LYS A 81 3.21 1.81 -12.41
N TRP A 82 2.29 1.99 -13.33
CA TRP A 82 2.03 1.05 -14.41
C TRP A 82 2.20 1.71 -15.79
N PRO A 83 2.58 0.91 -16.79
CA PRO A 83 3.01 -0.49 -16.69
C PRO A 83 4.27 -0.60 -15.83
N MET A 84 4.33 -1.66 -15.00
CA MET A 84 5.43 -1.81 -14.04
C MET A 84 6.65 -2.46 -14.68
N SER A 85 7.83 -1.91 -14.43
CA SER A 85 9.08 -2.47 -14.93
C SER A 85 10.24 -2.25 -13.96
N VAL A 86 11.19 -3.18 -13.97
CA VAL A 86 12.43 -3.05 -13.19
C VAL A 86 13.23 -1.82 -13.64
N GLY A 87 13.78 -1.09 -12.69
CA GLY A 87 14.52 0.14 -12.92
C GLY A 87 13.67 1.41 -12.92
N GLN A 88 12.34 1.25 -12.94
CA GLN A 88 11.42 2.38 -12.84
C GLN A 88 11.56 3.07 -11.48
N SER A 89 11.69 4.39 -11.51
CA SER A 89 11.85 5.19 -10.29
C SER A 89 11.07 6.49 -10.41
N TRP A 90 10.58 6.97 -9.28
CA TRP A 90 9.92 8.27 -9.20
C TRP A 90 10.15 8.92 -7.85
N GLU A 91 10.03 10.22 -7.86
CA GLU A 91 10.10 11.06 -6.68
C GLU A 91 8.72 11.62 -6.39
N GLN A 92 8.36 11.70 -5.12
CA GLN A 92 7.12 12.34 -4.70
C GLN A 92 7.33 13.23 -3.48
N THR A 93 6.75 14.42 -3.55
CA THR A 93 6.61 15.32 -2.43
C THR A 93 5.14 15.38 -2.07
N LEU A 94 4.80 15.03 -0.83
CA LEU A 94 3.43 15.03 -0.36
C LEU A 94 3.33 15.51 1.08
N SER A 95 2.15 16.04 1.42
CA SER A 95 1.78 16.33 2.79
C SER A 95 0.93 15.17 3.33
N GLU A 96 1.27 14.70 4.52
CA GLU A 96 0.43 13.80 5.31
C GLU A 96 -0.22 14.61 6.42
N GLU A 97 -1.53 14.63 6.45
CA GLU A 97 -2.31 15.27 7.49
C GLU A 97 -3.01 14.23 8.35
N ARG A 98 -2.82 14.33 9.65
CA ARG A 98 -3.52 13.52 10.67
C ARG A 98 -4.42 14.44 11.49
N PRO A 99 -5.65 14.69 11.04
CA PRO A 99 -6.51 15.71 11.62
C PRO A 99 -6.82 15.46 13.10
N LYS A 100 -6.99 14.19 13.48
CA LYS A 100 -7.27 13.79 14.86
C LYS A 100 -6.14 14.15 15.83
N ASP A 101 -4.89 14.04 15.37
CA ASP A 101 -3.70 14.36 16.15
C ASP A 101 -3.24 15.81 15.94
N ARG A 102 -3.95 16.57 15.09
CA ARG A 102 -3.59 17.93 14.67
C ARG A 102 -2.16 18.02 14.13
N GLN A 103 -1.74 16.97 13.42
CA GLN A 103 -0.41 16.89 12.82
C GLN A 103 -0.48 17.03 11.31
N LYS A 104 0.48 17.74 10.74
CA LYS A 104 0.73 17.83 9.31
C LYS A 104 2.22 17.77 9.09
N SER A 105 2.65 16.85 8.23
CA SER A 105 4.05 16.69 7.89
C SER A 105 4.24 16.62 6.40
N GLU A 106 5.37 17.13 5.91
CA GLU A 106 5.79 17.01 4.52
C GLU A 106 6.77 15.84 4.39
N ARG A 107 6.59 15.06 3.32
CA ARG A 107 7.47 13.95 2.97
C ARG A 107 8.01 14.13 1.57
N VAL A 108 9.29 13.85 1.42
CA VAL A 108 9.94 13.76 0.10
C VAL A 108 10.55 12.37 0.01
N ASP A 109 10.00 11.57 -0.87
CA ASP A 109 10.36 10.16 -1.02
C ASP A 109 10.83 9.84 -2.45
N THR A 110 11.74 8.89 -2.56
CA THR A 110 12.11 8.25 -3.82
C THR A 110 11.64 6.80 -3.78
N VAL A 111 10.89 6.38 -4.80
CA VAL A 111 10.38 5.02 -4.92
C VAL A 111 11.00 4.37 -6.15
N THR A 112 11.51 3.16 -6.00
CA THR A 112 12.21 2.44 -7.07
C THR A 112 11.74 1.00 -7.14
N VAL A 113 11.48 0.51 -8.35
CA VAL A 113 11.30 -0.92 -8.62
C VAL A 113 12.69 -1.52 -8.81
N GLU A 114 13.23 -2.13 -7.76
CA GLU A 114 14.63 -2.55 -7.73
C GLU A 114 14.90 -3.86 -8.46
N GLY A 115 13.92 -4.75 -8.57
CA GLY A 115 14.13 -6.03 -9.22
C GLY A 115 12.90 -6.91 -9.21
N GLU A 116 13.03 -8.06 -9.86
CA GLU A 116 12.09 -9.17 -9.76
C GLU A 116 12.64 -10.18 -8.78
N GLU A 117 11.79 -10.65 -7.87
CA GLU A 117 12.16 -11.67 -6.88
C GLU A 117 11.04 -12.70 -6.76
N THR A 118 11.43 -13.97 -6.58
CA THR A 118 10.49 -15.02 -6.19
C THR A 118 10.40 -15.03 -4.66
N VAL A 119 9.19 -14.85 -4.13
CA VAL A 119 8.94 -14.75 -2.70
C VAL A 119 7.98 -15.85 -2.26
N THR A 120 8.33 -16.54 -1.18
CA THR A 120 7.47 -17.54 -0.54
C THR A 120 6.91 -16.97 0.76
N VAL A 121 5.59 -16.97 0.85
CA VAL A 121 4.79 -16.56 2.02
C VAL A 121 3.76 -17.66 2.30
N PRO A 122 3.02 -17.62 3.42
CA PRO A 122 2.04 -18.68 3.71
C PRO A 122 1.01 -18.94 2.61
N ALA A 123 0.65 -17.92 1.83
CA ALA A 123 -0.27 -18.06 0.70
C ALA A 123 0.30 -18.82 -0.50
N GLY A 124 1.62 -18.95 -0.60
CA GLY A 124 2.29 -19.64 -1.71
C GLY A 124 3.59 -18.96 -2.14
N THR A 125 4.05 -19.34 -3.32
CA THR A 125 5.26 -18.80 -3.95
C THR A 125 4.89 -17.95 -5.16
N PHE A 126 5.36 -16.71 -5.20
CA PHE A 126 4.96 -15.72 -6.20
C PHE A 126 6.17 -15.07 -6.85
N LYS A 127 6.04 -14.78 -8.15
CA LYS A 127 6.93 -13.85 -8.84
C LYS A 127 6.50 -12.43 -8.48
N THR A 128 7.43 -11.62 -8.01
CA THR A 128 7.14 -10.29 -7.49
C THR A 128 8.07 -9.24 -8.06
N PHE A 129 7.61 -7.99 -7.99
CA PHE A 129 8.44 -6.80 -8.15
C PHE A 129 8.75 -6.24 -6.78
N LYS A 130 10.05 -6.10 -6.47
CA LYS A 130 10.48 -5.47 -5.23
C LYS A 130 10.49 -3.95 -5.40
N ILE A 131 9.67 -3.28 -4.61
CA ILE A 131 9.52 -1.82 -4.61
C ILE A 131 10.07 -1.29 -3.30
N VAL A 132 10.96 -0.31 -3.38
CA VAL A 132 11.60 0.28 -2.21
C VAL A 132 11.34 1.78 -2.17
N CYS A 133 10.82 2.25 -1.05
CA CYS A 133 10.59 3.65 -0.77
C CYS A 133 11.62 4.16 0.23
N ARG A 134 12.34 5.22 -0.16
CA ARG A 134 13.34 5.88 0.68
C ARG A 134 12.98 7.31 0.96
N ASN A 135 13.30 7.76 2.16
CA ASN A 135 13.36 9.19 2.43
C ASN A 135 14.45 9.80 1.56
N LYS A 136 14.10 10.72 0.67
CA LYS A 136 15.04 11.31 -0.27
C LYS A 136 16.19 12.07 0.42
N LYS A 137 15.91 12.71 1.55
CA LYS A 137 16.89 13.53 2.26
C LYS A 137 17.95 12.68 2.98
N THR A 138 17.54 11.58 3.58
CA THR A 138 18.41 10.74 4.42
C THR A 138 18.86 9.44 3.77
N GLY A 139 18.17 8.99 2.70
CA GLY A 139 18.36 7.69 2.08
C GLY A 139 17.79 6.52 2.88
N THR A 140 17.21 6.78 4.05
CA THR A 140 16.64 5.76 4.91
C THR A 140 15.45 5.07 4.26
N ILE A 141 15.43 3.75 4.30
CA ILE A 141 14.30 2.96 3.77
C ILE A 141 13.09 3.14 4.70
N ARG A 142 11.99 3.59 4.11
CA ARG A 142 10.70 3.65 4.81
C ARG A 142 9.99 2.33 4.76
N TYR A 143 9.91 1.71 3.56
CA TYR A 143 9.36 0.38 3.39
C TYR A 143 9.93 -0.30 2.15
N GLU A 144 9.87 -1.64 2.19
CA GLU A 144 10.10 -2.54 1.06
C GLU A 144 8.83 -3.35 0.84
N MET A 145 8.40 -3.44 -0.39
CA MET A 145 7.14 -4.08 -0.75
C MET A 145 7.35 -5.00 -1.94
N TRP A 146 6.87 -6.22 -1.85
CA TRP A 146 6.91 -7.22 -2.92
C TRP A 146 5.53 -7.37 -3.52
N TYR A 147 5.34 -6.73 -4.68
CA TYR A 147 4.08 -6.73 -5.41
C TYR A 147 4.00 -7.94 -6.34
N SER A 148 2.88 -8.68 -6.29
CA SER A 148 2.59 -9.79 -7.19
C SER A 148 1.49 -9.41 -8.19
N PRO A 149 1.78 -9.43 -9.51
CA PRO A 149 0.74 -9.25 -10.53
C PRO A 149 -0.36 -10.31 -10.48
N GLU A 150 -0.02 -11.54 -10.11
CA GLU A 150 -0.98 -12.64 -9.95
C GLU A 150 -2.00 -12.35 -8.84
N VAL A 151 -1.56 -11.78 -7.73
CA VAL A 151 -2.40 -11.45 -6.58
C VAL A 151 -3.09 -10.09 -6.75
N GLY A 152 -2.49 -9.20 -7.54
CA GLY A 152 -2.96 -7.82 -7.72
C GLY A 152 -2.72 -6.93 -6.51
N GLN A 153 -1.80 -7.35 -5.62
CA GLN A 153 -1.47 -6.66 -4.38
C GLN A 153 -0.07 -7.11 -3.92
N TRP A 154 0.49 -6.43 -2.90
CA TRP A 154 1.72 -6.91 -2.29
C TRP A 154 1.49 -8.23 -1.55
N VAL A 155 2.48 -9.11 -1.57
CA VAL A 155 2.46 -10.39 -0.85
C VAL A 155 3.35 -10.35 0.38
N LYS A 156 4.32 -9.45 0.41
CA LYS A 156 5.19 -9.20 1.56
C LYS A 156 5.48 -7.71 1.67
N LEU A 157 5.52 -7.22 2.89
CA LEU A 157 5.80 -5.83 3.22
C LEU A 157 6.72 -5.78 4.43
N ARG A 158 7.75 -4.93 4.36
CA ARG A 158 8.61 -4.59 5.49
C ARG A 158 8.59 -3.09 5.67
N GLU A 159 8.08 -2.63 6.81
CA GLU A 159 8.01 -1.22 7.15
C GLU A 159 8.99 -0.88 8.27
N ASN A 160 9.66 0.25 8.14
CA ASN A 160 10.49 0.83 9.19
C ASN A 160 9.73 2.01 9.81
N LEU A 161 9.03 1.75 10.91
CA LEU A 161 8.24 2.74 11.63
C LEU A 161 9.05 3.29 12.82
N ASP A 162 8.62 4.42 13.39
CA ASP A 162 9.27 4.99 14.58
C ASP A 162 9.26 4.03 15.76
N SER A 163 8.20 3.20 15.87
CA SER A 163 8.05 2.15 16.90
C SER A 163 8.84 0.87 16.62
N GLY A 164 9.57 0.80 15.52
CA GLY A 164 10.35 -0.36 15.07
C GLY A 164 9.88 -0.93 13.73
N GLN A 165 10.44 -2.08 13.38
CA GLN A 165 10.10 -2.76 12.13
C GLN A 165 8.81 -3.57 12.26
N ARG A 166 8.00 -3.55 11.19
CA ARG A 166 6.84 -4.43 11.04
C ARG A 166 6.93 -5.16 9.70
N VAL A 167 6.68 -6.46 9.70
CA VAL A 167 6.65 -7.31 8.51
C VAL A 167 5.25 -7.85 8.33
N GLY A 168 4.69 -7.69 7.13
CA GLY A 168 3.42 -8.26 6.71
C GLY A 168 3.62 -9.35 5.66
N GLU A 169 2.87 -10.43 5.74
CA GLU A 169 2.89 -11.54 4.80
C GLU A 169 1.48 -11.97 4.43
N LEU A 170 1.26 -12.21 3.14
CA LEU A 170 -0.02 -12.73 2.66
C LEU A 170 -0.24 -14.17 3.12
N MET A 171 -1.37 -14.41 3.77
CA MET A 171 -1.77 -15.73 4.30
C MET A 171 -2.67 -16.47 3.32
N VAL A 172 -3.64 -15.76 2.76
CA VAL A 172 -4.63 -16.29 1.81
C VAL A 172 -5.25 -15.14 1.04
N PHE A 173 -5.70 -15.39 -0.18
CA PHE A 173 -6.41 -14.41 -0.99
C PHE A 173 -7.53 -15.07 -1.78
N LYS A 174 -8.56 -14.30 -2.07
CA LYS A 174 -9.71 -14.69 -2.89
C LYS A 174 -9.96 -13.61 -3.93
N LEU A 175 -9.64 -13.89 -5.18
CA LEU A 175 -9.97 -13.02 -6.31
C LEU A 175 -11.41 -13.26 -6.77
N ARG A 176 -12.10 -12.21 -7.23
CA ARG A 176 -13.47 -12.27 -7.73
C ARG A 176 -13.55 -11.90 -9.21
#